data_37a975413f677acdcde249678280ddc8
#
_entry.id   37a975413f677acdcde249678280ddc8
#
_cell.length_a   1.000
_cell.length_b   1.000
_cell.length_c   1.000
_cell.angle_alpha   90.00
_cell.angle_beta   90.00
_cell.angle_gamma   90.00
#
_symmetry.space_group_name_H-M   'P 1'
#
loop_
_entity.id
_entity.type
_entity.pdbx_description
1 polymer ?
#
loop_
_entity_poly.entity_id
_entity_poly.type
_entity_poly.pdbx_seq_one_letter_code
_entity_poly.pdbx_strand_id
1 'polypeptide(L)'
;MTCQAPLMSTYLRQPVAFTRGQGAILFDEAGRRYLDALSGIAVNTLGHAHPDLVAALQDQVAKLMHCSNLFEVPLQDAVARQLVQRAGMTNAFFCNSGLEANEAALKLARLHGHARGIAEPRVVVFEHAFHGRSLATLSATANPKVQKGFEPLVPGFPRLPFNDLAALEALARQDSAAPSIAAVLLESIQGEGGITAATPEFLQGVRRLCDEHGWLMMLDEVQSGMGRSGRWFAHQWAGITPDVMTLAK
;
A
#
# COMPACT_ATOMS: atom_id res chain seq x y z
N MET A 1 31.87 18.34 24.06
CA MET A 1 31.45 17.26 23.15
C MET A 1 29.98 17.48 22.87
N THR A 2 29.63 17.93 21.67
CA THR A 2 28.23 18.06 21.26
C THR A 2 27.68 16.63 21.14
N CYS A 3 26.75 16.26 22.00
CA CYS A 3 26.08 14.98 21.93
C CYS A 3 25.30 14.92 20.60
N GLN A 4 25.85 14.22 19.64
CA GLN A 4 25.20 14.01 18.36
C GLN A 4 23.92 13.18 18.63
N ALA A 5 22.77 13.63 18.12
CA ALA A 5 21.51 12.89 18.31
C ALA A 5 21.69 11.44 17.81
N PRO A 6 21.27 10.42 18.58
CA PRO A 6 21.51 9.01 18.23
C PRO A 6 20.68 8.54 17.01
N LEU A 7 19.71 9.34 16.59
CA LEU A 7 18.84 9.03 15.45
C LEU A 7 19.39 9.63 14.17
N MET A 8 19.42 8.83 13.10
CA MET A 8 19.81 9.32 11.77
C MET A 8 18.85 10.43 11.31
N SER A 9 19.42 11.48 10.68
CA SER A 9 18.66 12.62 10.14
C SER A 9 17.95 12.28 8.82
N THR A 10 17.10 11.25 8.81
CA THR A 10 16.35 10.82 7.64
C THR A 10 15.06 11.61 7.41
N TYR A 11 14.61 12.37 8.41
CA TYR A 11 13.40 13.19 8.37
C TYR A 11 13.66 14.57 8.97
N LEU A 12 13.03 15.59 8.39
CA LEU A 12 12.95 16.92 9.00
C LEU A 12 11.82 16.91 10.05
N ARG A 13 12.20 16.67 11.31
CA ARG A 13 11.23 16.60 12.41
C ARG A 13 10.78 17.99 12.85
N GLN A 14 9.48 18.11 13.17
CA GLN A 14 8.96 19.30 13.85
C GLN A 14 9.47 19.31 15.31
N PRO A 15 9.74 20.50 15.90
CA PRO A 15 10.27 20.61 17.25
C PRO A 15 9.17 20.46 18.32
N VAL A 16 8.41 19.38 18.26
CA VAL A 16 7.35 19.02 19.21
C VAL A 16 7.52 17.56 19.59
N ALA A 17 7.52 17.25 20.89
CA ALA A 17 7.55 15.90 21.41
C ALA A 17 6.19 15.55 22.03
N PHE A 18 5.50 14.63 21.42
CA PHE A 18 4.23 14.11 21.95
C PHE A 18 4.47 12.93 22.90
N THR A 19 3.84 12.97 24.07
CA THR A 19 3.99 11.94 25.11
C THR A 19 2.70 11.16 25.38
N ARG A 20 1.54 11.69 24.98
CA ARG A 20 0.23 11.08 25.21
C ARG A 20 -0.74 11.46 24.11
N GLY A 21 -1.69 10.57 23.82
CA GLY A 21 -2.82 10.82 22.93
C GLY A 21 -4.12 10.26 23.50
N GLN A 22 -5.26 10.87 23.14
CA GLN A 22 -6.60 10.39 23.48
C GLN A 22 -7.60 10.81 22.39
N GLY A 23 -8.22 9.85 21.74
CA GLY A 23 -9.07 10.13 20.57
C GLY A 23 -8.30 10.88 19.49
N ALA A 24 -8.77 12.05 19.09
CA ALA A 24 -8.13 12.91 18.09
C ALA A 24 -7.19 13.98 18.73
N ILE A 25 -6.83 13.87 20.01
CA ILE A 25 -6.01 14.86 20.70
C ILE A 25 -4.65 14.25 21.06
N LEU A 26 -3.58 14.97 20.73
CA LEU A 26 -2.22 14.74 21.20
C LEU A 26 -1.83 15.75 22.27
N PHE A 27 -0.94 15.33 23.16
CA PHE A 27 -0.41 16.17 24.24
C PHE A 27 1.12 16.13 24.19
N ASP A 28 1.77 17.28 24.24
CA ASP A 28 3.21 17.37 24.35
C ASP A 28 3.71 17.24 25.80
N GLU A 29 5.02 17.30 25.99
CA GLU A 29 5.67 17.21 27.32
C GLU A 29 5.20 18.32 28.29
N ALA A 30 4.81 19.49 27.78
CA ALA A 30 4.28 20.60 28.57
C ALA A 30 2.77 20.49 28.82
N GLY A 31 2.12 19.42 28.35
CA GLY A 31 0.67 19.21 28.47
C GLY A 31 -0.18 20.04 27.51
N ARG A 32 0.42 20.72 26.52
CA ARG A 32 -0.33 21.46 25.51
C ARG A 32 -1.09 20.50 24.62
N ARG A 33 -2.29 20.90 24.23
CA ARG A 33 -3.21 20.09 23.40
C ARG A 33 -3.06 20.44 21.93
N TYR A 34 -3.08 19.41 21.10
CA TYR A 34 -3.06 19.52 19.63
C TYR A 34 -4.13 18.64 19.03
N LEU A 35 -4.86 19.15 18.05
CA LEU A 35 -5.75 18.31 17.23
C LEU A 35 -4.90 17.52 16.22
N ASP A 36 -4.97 16.19 16.28
CA ASP A 36 -4.30 15.31 15.35
C ASP A 36 -5.14 15.11 14.08
N ALA A 37 -4.98 16.01 13.13
CA ALA A 37 -5.58 15.90 11.80
C ALA A 37 -4.74 15.04 10.82
N LEU A 38 -3.55 14.59 11.24
CA LEU A 38 -2.67 13.73 10.45
C LEU A 38 -2.91 12.25 10.71
N SER A 39 -3.31 11.89 11.94
CA SER A 39 -3.60 10.51 12.38
C SER A 39 -2.45 9.53 12.09
N GLY A 40 -1.18 9.97 12.25
CA GLY A 40 0.00 9.16 11.93
C GLY A 40 0.14 8.84 10.43
N ILE A 41 -0.32 9.72 9.55
CA ILE A 41 -0.49 9.53 8.10
C ILE A 41 -1.51 8.39 7.84
N ALA A 42 -2.74 8.63 8.34
CA ALA A 42 -3.91 7.75 8.21
C ALA A 42 -3.77 6.35 8.86
N VAL A 43 -2.94 6.20 9.90
CA VAL A 43 -2.75 4.93 10.63
C VAL A 43 -3.69 4.78 11.81
N ASN A 44 -3.91 5.84 12.60
CA ASN A 44 -4.69 5.79 13.84
C ASN A 44 -6.21 5.92 13.57
N THR A 45 -6.79 4.97 12.86
CA THR A 45 -8.20 5.01 12.44
C THR A 45 -9.21 5.04 13.59
N LEU A 46 -8.88 4.42 14.73
CA LEU A 46 -9.71 4.42 15.95
C LEU A 46 -9.38 5.60 16.89
N GLY A 47 -8.40 6.44 16.53
CA GLY A 47 -7.86 7.45 17.41
C GLY A 47 -6.88 6.89 18.45
N HIS A 48 -6.26 7.79 19.21
CA HIS A 48 -5.27 7.44 20.22
C HIS A 48 -5.94 6.80 21.45
N ALA A 49 -5.31 5.76 22.00
CA ALA A 49 -5.71 5.09 23.24
C ALA A 49 -7.19 4.65 23.26
N HIS A 50 -7.69 4.10 22.14
CA HIS A 50 -9.05 3.54 22.10
C HIS A 50 -9.20 2.42 23.15
N PRO A 51 -10.17 2.49 24.06
CA PRO A 51 -10.21 1.60 25.22
C PRO A 51 -10.31 0.12 24.86
N ASP A 52 -11.14 -0.23 23.87
CA ASP A 52 -11.30 -1.63 23.46
C ASP A 52 -10.03 -2.17 22.80
N LEU A 53 -9.33 -1.35 21.97
CA LEU A 53 -8.06 -1.74 21.36
C LEU A 53 -6.99 -1.94 22.44
N VAL A 54 -6.89 -1.02 23.41
CA VAL A 54 -5.92 -1.15 24.52
C VAL A 54 -6.19 -2.42 25.32
N ALA A 55 -7.45 -2.69 25.68
CA ALA A 55 -7.83 -3.88 26.44
C ALA A 55 -7.51 -5.18 25.66
N ALA A 56 -7.82 -5.23 24.37
CA ALA A 56 -7.53 -6.39 23.52
C ALA A 56 -6.02 -6.64 23.39
N LEU A 57 -5.20 -5.57 23.23
CA LEU A 57 -3.74 -5.69 23.15
C LEU A 57 -3.14 -6.16 24.49
N GLN A 58 -3.60 -5.61 25.61
CA GLN A 58 -3.16 -6.02 26.96
C GLN A 58 -3.47 -7.50 27.24
N ASP A 59 -4.66 -7.95 26.86
CA ASP A 59 -5.05 -9.36 26.99
C ASP A 59 -4.18 -10.27 26.10
N GLN A 60 -3.96 -9.90 24.84
CA GLN A 60 -3.20 -10.72 23.90
C GLN A 60 -1.70 -10.77 24.20
N VAL A 61 -1.10 -9.66 24.61
CA VAL A 61 0.35 -9.63 24.92
C VAL A 61 0.71 -10.51 26.11
N ALA A 62 -0.24 -10.73 27.04
CA ALA A 62 -0.06 -11.65 28.16
C ALA A 62 -0.20 -13.15 27.77
N LYS A 63 -0.69 -13.47 26.57
CA LYS A 63 -0.92 -14.83 26.10
C LYS A 63 0.17 -15.30 25.13
N LEU A 64 0.30 -14.61 24.01
CA LEU A 64 1.22 -15.00 22.95
C LEU A 64 1.53 -13.79 22.07
N MET A 65 2.80 -13.44 21.93
CA MET A 65 3.28 -12.38 21.05
C MET A 65 3.73 -12.91 19.70
N HIS A 66 4.43 -14.05 19.68
CA HIS A 66 5.02 -14.61 18.44
C HIS A 66 5.34 -16.09 18.61
N CYS A 67 5.13 -16.91 17.58
CA CYS A 67 5.51 -18.32 17.58
C CYS A 67 6.06 -18.83 16.23
N SER A 68 6.39 -17.97 15.27
CA SER A 68 6.80 -18.31 13.90
C SER A 68 5.67 -18.84 13.00
N ASN A 69 5.82 -18.62 11.68
CA ASN A 69 4.93 -19.15 10.64
C ASN A 69 5.03 -20.67 10.43
N LEU A 70 5.87 -21.35 11.22
CA LEU A 70 5.92 -22.82 11.26
C LEU A 70 4.72 -23.43 12.01
N PHE A 71 3.98 -22.61 12.74
CA PHE A 71 2.83 -23.03 13.53
C PHE A 71 1.58 -22.27 13.13
N GLU A 72 0.43 -22.87 13.36
CA GLU A 72 -0.86 -22.21 13.16
C GLU A 72 -1.09 -21.12 14.22
N VAL A 73 -1.56 -19.94 13.79
CA VAL A 73 -1.93 -18.82 14.65
C VAL A 73 -3.41 -18.52 14.46
N PRO A 74 -4.29 -18.94 15.39
CA PRO A 74 -5.75 -18.82 15.20
C PRO A 74 -6.24 -17.41 14.92
N LEU A 75 -5.62 -16.38 15.52
CA LEU A 75 -5.98 -14.97 15.25
C LEU A 75 -5.61 -14.54 13.83
N GLN A 76 -4.49 -15.04 13.31
CA GLN A 76 -4.08 -14.75 11.94
C GLN A 76 -5.09 -15.33 10.93
N ASP A 77 -5.50 -16.58 11.15
CA ASP A 77 -6.53 -17.24 10.32
C ASP A 77 -7.89 -16.51 10.42
N ALA A 78 -8.31 -16.12 11.62
CA ALA A 78 -9.55 -15.36 11.81
C ALA A 78 -9.55 -14.02 11.08
N VAL A 79 -8.44 -13.27 11.12
CA VAL A 79 -8.30 -12.01 10.38
C VAL A 79 -8.27 -12.26 8.87
N ALA A 80 -7.55 -13.29 8.40
CA ALA A 80 -7.52 -13.67 6.99
C ALA A 80 -8.93 -13.92 6.45
N ARG A 81 -9.74 -14.74 7.15
CA ARG A 81 -11.13 -15.03 6.76
C ARG A 81 -11.98 -13.76 6.66
N GLN A 82 -11.86 -12.85 7.62
CA GLN A 82 -12.58 -11.57 7.60
C GLN A 82 -12.17 -10.71 6.40
N LEU A 83 -10.88 -10.60 6.12
CA LEU A 83 -10.36 -9.79 5.02
C LEU A 83 -10.81 -10.34 3.67
N VAL A 84 -10.59 -11.63 3.40
CA VAL A 84 -10.94 -12.24 2.10
C VAL A 84 -12.45 -12.19 1.85
N GLN A 85 -13.28 -12.41 2.88
CA GLN A 85 -14.73 -12.32 2.75
C GLN A 85 -15.19 -10.89 2.37
N ARG A 86 -14.62 -9.86 3.01
CA ARG A 86 -14.98 -8.45 2.75
C ARG A 86 -14.45 -7.94 1.42
N ALA A 87 -13.31 -8.46 1.00
CA ALA A 87 -12.65 -8.08 -0.24
C ALA A 87 -13.19 -8.85 -1.47
N GLY A 88 -13.90 -9.96 -1.28
CA GLY A 88 -14.26 -10.86 -2.38
C GLY A 88 -13.05 -11.57 -2.98
N MET A 89 -11.98 -11.79 -2.18
CA MET A 89 -10.73 -12.42 -2.59
C MET A 89 -10.59 -13.82 -1.98
N THR A 90 -9.52 -14.55 -2.31
CA THR A 90 -9.39 -15.97 -1.94
C THR A 90 -8.43 -16.20 -0.77
N ASN A 91 -7.28 -15.51 -0.76
CA ASN A 91 -6.21 -15.76 0.20
C ASN A 91 -5.66 -14.45 0.78
N ALA A 92 -5.04 -14.52 1.96
CA ALA A 92 -4.30 -13.42 2.57
C ALA A 92 -2.88 -13.88 2.92
N PHE A 93 -1.91 -12.99 2.73
CA PHE A 93 -0.53 -13.12 3.19
C PHE A 93 -0.23 -11.99 4.16
N PHE A 94 0.37 -12.31 5.31
CA PHE A 94 0.70 -11.31 6.32
C PHE A 94 2.20 -10.98 6.31
N CYS A 95 2.50 -9.69 6.43
CA CYS A 95 3.83 -9.13 6.53
C CYS A 95 3.83 -7.94 7.52
N ASN A 96 4.96 -7.24 7.68
CA ASN A 96 5.10 -6.25 8.76
C ASN A 96 4.74 -4.81 8.34
N SER A 97 4.59 -4.54 7.05
CA SER A 97 4.36 -3.18 6.57
C SER A 97 3.72 -3.15 5.18
N GLY A 98 3.12 -2.01 4.81
CA GLY A 98 2.63 -1.78 3.45
C GLY A 98 3.74 -1.84 2.40
N LEU A 99 4.97 -1.47 2.76
CA LEU A 99 6.14 -1.63 1.90
C LEU A 99 6.40 -3.11 1.58
N GLU A 100 6.40 -3.97 2.59
CA GLU A 100 6.59 -5.42 2.39
C GLU A 100 5.41 -6.05 1.62
N ALA A 101 4.18 -5.56 1.85
CA ALA A 101 3.02 -5.98 1.09
C ALA A 101 3.19 -5.65 -0.41
N ASN A 102 3.64 -4.43 -0.74
CA ASN A 102 3.92 -4.03 -2.12
C ASN A 102 5.10 -4.80 -2.73
N GLU A 103 6.16 -5.09 -1.98
CA GLU A 103 7.24 -5.98 -2.43
C GLU A 103 6.72 -7.40 -2.75
N ALA A 104 5.83 -7.94 -1.91
CA ALA A 104 5.20 -9.23 -2.17
C ALA A 104 4.33 -9.19 -3.44
N ALA A 105 3.54 -8.11 -3.64
CA ALA A 105 2.75 -7.91 -4.85
C ALA A 105 3.63 -7.85 -6.12
N LEU A 106 4.73 -7.10 -6.08
CA LEU A 106 5.69 -7.04 -7.20
C LEU A 106 6.35 -8.40 -7.49
N LYS A 107 6.64 -9.19 -6.45
CA LYS A 107 7.14 -10.56 -6.61
C LYS A 107 6.09 -11.47 -7.24
N LEU A 108 4.81 -11.37 -6.83
CA LEU A 108 3.71 -12.11 -7.44
C LEU A 108 3.56 -11.75 -8.92
N ALA A 109 3.65 -10.46 -9.29
CA ALA A 109 3.60 -10.02 -10.66
C ALA A 109 4.71 -10.64 -11.51
N ARG A 110 5.94 -10.69 -11.01
CA ARG A 110 7.07 -11.36 -11.69
C ARG A 110 6.85 -12.87 -11.84
N LEU A 111 6.40 -13.52 -10.78
CA LEU A 111 6.11 -14.96 -10.81
C LEU A 111 5.01 -15.28 -11.84
N HIS A 112 3.94 -14.47 -11.85
CA HIS A 112 2.85 -14.57 -12.83
C HIS A 112 3.35 -14.38 -14.25
N GLY A 113 4.17 -13.36 -14.52
CA GLY A 113 4.76 -13.11 -15.82
C GLY A 113 5.64 -14.28 -16.31
N HIS A 114 6.51 -14.81 -15.44
CA HIS A 114 7.33 -15.98 -15.78
C HIS A 114 6.49 -17.23 -16.06
N ALA A 115 5.41 -17.46 -15.30
CA ALA A 115 4.49 -18.57 -15.56
C ALA A 115 3.78 -18.45 -16.92
N ARG A 116 3.70 -17.23 -17.48
CA ARG A 116 3.17 -16.94 -18.82
C ARG A 116 4.25 -16.91 -19.90
N GLY A 117 5.48 -17.28 -19.58
CA GLY A 117 6.62 -17.30 -20.52
C GLY A 117 7.25 -15.94 -20.80
N ILE A 118 6.93 -14.91 -20.02
CA ILE A 118 7.53 -13.57 -20.16
C ILE A 118 8.92 -13.61 -19.48
N ALA A 119 9.99 -13.40 -20.24
CA ALA A 119 11.36 -13.45 -19.72
C ALA A 119 11.66 -12.28 -18.76
N GLU A 120 11.17 -11.09 -19.09
CA GLU A 120 11.38 -9.85 -18.33
C GLU A 120 10.02 -9.21 -17.98
N PRO A 121 9.30 -9.74 -16.96
CA PRO A 121 7.99 -9.21 -16.58
C PRO A 121 8.05 -7.76 -16.12
N ARG A 122 7.23 -6.91 -16.71
CA ARG A 122 7.11 -5.50 -16.41
C ARG A 122 5.80 -5.23 -15.67
N VAL A 123 5.81 -4.22 -14.79
CA VAL A 123 4.66 -3.76 -14.02
C VAL A 123 4.37 -2.31 -14.38
N VAL A 124 3.21 -2.03 -14.94
CA VAL A 124 2.77 -0.66 -15.23
C VAL A 124 2.50 0.05 -13.92
N VAL A 125 3.02 1.27 -13.78
CA VAL A 125 2.80 2.16 -12.64
C VAL A 125 2.41 3.56 -13.14
N PHE A 126 2.01 4.45 -12.23
CA PHE A 126 1.47 5.75 -12.63
C PHE A 126 2.29 6.92 -12.07
N GLU A 127 2.18 8.07 -12.72
CA GLU A 127 2.73 9.33 -12.24
C GLU A 127 2.15 9.67 -10.86
N HIS A 128 2.93 10.33 -10.03
CA HIS A 128 2.59 10.75 -8.67
C HIS A 128 2.30 9.59 -7.69
N ALA A 129 2.48 8.32 -8.09
CA ALA A 129 2.26 7.18 -7.22
C ALA A 129 3.29 7.10 -6.09
N PHE A 130 2.87 6.54 -4.94
CA PHE A 130 3.74 6.19 -3.82
C PHE A 130 3.48 4.76 -3.38
N HIS A 131 4.48 3.89 -3.53
CA HIS A 131 4.36 2.46 -3.18
C HIS A 131 5.36 1.98 -2.12
N GLY A 132 6.23 2.85 -1.65
CA GLY A 132 7.24 2.52 -0.63
C GLY A 132 8.64 3.05 -0.96
N ARG A 133 9.62 2.63 -0.14
CA ARG A 133 11.02 3.12 -0.21
C ARG A 133 12.07 2.01 -0.21
N SER A 134 11.70 0.72 -0.36
CA SER A 134 12.63 -0.34 -0.73
C SER A 134 13.03 -0.21 -2.21
N LEU A 135 14.08 -0.85 -2.67
CA LEU A 135 14.59 -0.61 -4.02
C LEU A 135 13.53 -0.84 -5.11
N ALA A 136 12.71 -1.89 -5.01
CA ALA A 136 11.68 -2.13 -6.03
C ALA A 136 10.48 -1.18 -5.86
N THR A 137 9.96 -1.00 -4.64
CA THR A 137 8.84 -0.06 -4.42
C THR A 137 9.24 1.39 -4.63
N LEU A 138 10.50 1.77 -4.37
CA LEU A 138 11.04 3.08 -4.68
C LEU A 138 11.08 3.32 -6.20
N SER A 139 11.42 2.29 -6.97
CA SER A 139 11.42 2.35 -8.44
C SER A 139 10.01 2.48 -9.01
N ALA A 140 9.02 1.83 -8.37
CA ALA A 140 7.60 1.97 -8.70
C ALA A 140 7.02 3.34 -8.29
N THR A 141 7.54 3.95 -7.22
CA THR A 141 7.15 5.29 -6.73
C THR A 141 7.55 6.39 -7.71
N ALA A 142 6.64 7.35 -7.97
CA ALA A 142 6.85 8.43 -8.94
C ALA A 142 7.35 9.73 -8.30
N ASN A 143 8.45 9.67 -7.57
CA ASN A 143 9.00 10.84 -6.89
C ASN A 143 10.53 10.91 -7.03
N PRO A 144 11.06 11.70 -8.00
CA PRO A 144 12.50 11.83 -8.23
C PRO A 144 13.29 12.32 -7.01
N LYS A 145 12.65 13.09 -6.11
CA LYS A 145 13.34 13.59 -4.90
C LYS A 145 13.70 12.48 -3.93
N VAL A 146 12.85 11.44 -3.81
CA VAL A 146 13.12 10.31 -2.91
C VAL A 146 13.95 9.22 -3.60
N GLN A 147 14.04 9.23 -4.93
CA GLN A 147 14.86 8.30 -5.72
C GLN A 147 16.32 8.74 -5.81
N LYS A 148 16.58 10.05 -5.74
CA LYS A 148 17.92 10.63 -5.89
C LYS A 148 18.91 10.05 -4.90
N GLY A 149 20.02 9.48 -5.42
CA GLY A 149 21.10 8.87 -4.64
C GLY A 149 20.94 7.37 -4.39
N PHE A 150 19.88 6.76 -4.94
CA PHE A 150 19.60 5.32 -4.83
C PHE A 150 19.64 4.62 -6.19
N GLU A 151 20.16 5.30 -7.22
CA GLU A 151 20.36 4.73 -8.55
C GLU A 151 21.51 3.70 -8.58
N PRO A 152 21.46 2.67 -9.44
CA PRO A 152 20.44 2.44 -10.46
C PRO A 152 19.12 1.92 -9.87
N LEU A 153 18.01 2.45 -10.36
CA LEU A 153 16.68 1.96 -9.98
C LEU A 153 16.42 0.56 -10.58
N VAL A 154 15.53 -0.20 -9.96
CA VAL A 154 15.09 -1.50 -10.48
C VAL A 154 14.33 -1.27 -11.80
N PRO A 155 14.71 -1.91 -12.90
CA PRO A 155 14.02 -1.75 -14.18
C PRO A 155 12.67 -2.49 -14.21
N GLY A 156 11.86 -2.21 -15.27
CA GLY A 156 10.62 -2.94 -15.52
C GLY A 156 9.36 -2.20 -15.03
N PHE A 157 9.43 -0.89 -14.81
CA PHE A 157 8.29 -0.06 -14.39
C PHE A 157 7.93 0.99 -15.46
N PRO A 158 7.23 0.62 -16.57
CA PRO A 158 6.67 1.61 -17.47
C PRO A 158 5.67 2.49 -16.72
N ARG A 159 5.79 3.80 -16.91
CA ARG A 159 5.03 4.81 -16.17
C ARG A 159 4.08 5.55 -17.08
N LEU A 160 2.82 5.69 -16.66
CA LEU A 160 1.76 6.35 -17.40
C LEU A 160 1.14 7.49 -16.58
N PRO A 161 0.48 8.46 -17.22
CA PRO A 161 -0.34 9.43 -16.52
C PRO A 161 -1.49 8.74 -15.76
N PHE A 162 -1.78 9.22 -14.55
CA PHE A 162 -2.88 8.68 -13.75
C PHE A 162 -4.24 9.17 -14.32
N ASN A 163 -5.26 8.30 -14.28
CA ASN A 163 -6.57 8.52 -14.90
C ASN A 163 -6.56 8.66 -16.45
N ASP A 164 -5.48 8.28 -17.12
CA ASP A 164 -5.41 8.25 -18.58
C ASP A 164 -5.56 6.81 -19.10
N LEU A 165 -6.81 6.39 -19.31
CA LEU A 165 -7.12 5.06 -19.86
C LEU A 165 -6.61 4.91 -21.29
N ALA A 166 -6.62 5.98 -22.09
CA ALA A 166 -6.16 5.93 -23.48
C ALA A 166 -4.65 5.64 -23.58
N ALA A 167 -3.85 6.18 -22.67
CA ALA A 167 -2.42 5.86 -22.56
C ALA A 167 -2.21 4.36 -22.24
N LEU A 168 -2.99 3.79 -21.32
CA LEU A 168 -2.90 2.38 -20.98
C LEU A 168 -3.34 1.48 -22.16
N GLU A 169 -4.41 1.83 -22.87
CA GLU A 169 -4.86 1.14 -24.08
C GLU A 169 -3.80 1.20 -25.21
N ALA A 170 -3.14 2.34 -25.38
CA ALA A 170 -2.06 2.48 -26.33
C ALA A 170 -0.87 1.57 -26.00
N LEU A 171 -0.50 1.50 -24.72
CA LEU A 171 0.55 0.60 -24.24
C LEU A 171 0.12 -0.88 -24.42
N ALA A 172 -1.12 -1.24 -24.15
CA ALA A 172 -1.64 -2.59 -24.33
C ALA A 172 -1.55 -3.05 -25.79
N ARG A 173 -1.90 -2.18 -26.74
CA ARG A 173 -1.74 -2.47 -28.18
C ARG A 173 -0.28 -2.72 -28.58
N GLN A 174 0.66 -1.95 -28.01
CA GLN A 174 2.10 -2.14 -28.27
C GLN A 174 2.62 -3.45 -27.66
N ASP A 175 2.21 -3.75 -26.43
CA ASP A 175 2.62 -4.96 -25.71
C ASP A 175 2.10 -6.24 -26.36
N SER A 176 0.97 -6.19 -27.08
CA SER A 176 0.39 -7.36 -27.76
C SER A 176 1.31 -7.98 -28.82
N ALA A 177 2.22 -7.19 -29.41
CA ALA A 177 3.19 -7.67 -30.42
C ALA A 177 4.38 -8.41 -29.78
N ALA A 178 4.76 -8.04 -28.54
CA ALA A 178 5.85 -8.65 -27.78
C ALA A 178 5.51 -8.56 -26.28
N PRO A 179 4.72 -9.51 -25.76
CA PRO A 179 4.21 -9.43 -24.40
C PRO A 179 5.30 -9.32 -23.34
N SER A 180 5.26 -8.28 -22.56
CA SER A 180 6.20 -8.00 -21.47
C SER A 180 5.50 -7.58 -20.19
N ILE A 181 4.24 -7.12 -20.25
CA ILE A 181 3.49 -6.65 -19.09
C ILE A 181 2.87 -7.84 -18.34
N ALA A 182 3.15 -7.91 -17.06
CA ALA A 182 2.61 -8.92 -16.15
C ALA A 182 1.51 -8.36 -15.23
N ALA A 183 1.55 -7.07 -14.93
CA ALA A 183 0.62 -6.46 -13.99
C ALA A 183 0.52 -4.93 -14.18
N VAL A 184 -0.54 -4.38 -13.61
CA VAL A 184 -0.76 -2.94 -13.42
C VAL A 184 -0.89 -2.69 -11.92
N LEU A 185 -0.02 -1.84 -11.35
CA LEU A 185 -0.03 -1.45 -9.94
C LEU A 185 -0.47 0.02 -9.82
N LEU A 186 -1.50 0.27 -9.03
CA LEU A 186 -2.00 1.62 -8.80
C LEU A 186 -2.65 1.77 -7.42
N GLU A 187 -2.76 3.00 -6.94
CA GLU A 187 -3.56 3.36 -5.79
C GLU A 187 -5.00 3.68 -6.25
N SER A 188 -6.02 3.23 -5.52
CA SER A 188 -7.41 3.66 -5.76
C SER A 188 -7.58 5.16 -5.47
N ILE A 189 -6.78 5.70 -4.54
CA ILE A 189 -6.65 7.12 -4.23
C ILE A 189 -5.17 7.39 -3.97
N GLN A 190 -4.53 8.17 -4.83
CA GLN A 190 -3.14 8.60 -4.64
C GLN A 190 -3.04 9.55 -3.45
N GLY A 191 -2.57 9.07 -2.30
CA GLY A 191 -2.45 9.88 -1.10
C GLY A 191 -1.33 10.92 -1.18
N GLU A 192 -0.09 10.45 -1.37
CA GLU A 192 1.11 11.29 -1.49
C GLU A 192 1.11 12.11 -2.80
N GLY A 193 0.40 11.65 -3.81
CA GLY A 193 0.26 12.31 -5.10
C GLY A 193 -0.72 13.49 -5.14
N GLY A 194 -1.19 13.96 -3.98
CA GLY A 194 -2.08 15.13 -3.88
C GLY A 194 -3.55 14.80 -3.61
N ILE A 195 -3.83 13.62 -3.10
CA ILE A 195 -5.18 13.11 -2.77
C ILE A 195 -6.06 13.08 -4.04
N THR A 196 -5.53 12.42 -5.07
CA THR A 196 -6.22 12.28 -6.36
C THR A 196 -6.88 10.90 -6.44
N ALA A 197 -8.21 10.87 -6.56
CA ALA A 197 -8.94 9.62 -6.73
C ALA A 197 -8.88 9.12 -8.18
N ALA A 198 -8.75 7.80 -8.34
CA ALA A 198 -9.05 7.15 -9.60
C ALA A 198 -10.54 7.28 -9.91
N THR A 199 -10.89 7.60 -11.15
CA THR A 199 -12.30 7.59 -11.54
C THR A 199 -12.83 6.17 -11.64
N PRO A 200 -14.12 5.92 -11.36
CA PRO A 200 -14.70 4.59 -11.53
C PRO A 200 -14.47 4.03 -12.92
N GLU A 201 -14.62 4.86 -13.97
CA GLU A 201 -14.43 4.49 -15.37
C GLU A 201 -12.98 4.08 -15.65
N PHE A 202 -12.00 4.77 -15.05
CA PHE A 202 -10.60 4.40 -15.16
C PHE A 202 -10.32 3.04 -14.50
N LEU A 203 -10.78 2.82 -13.26
CA LEU A 203 -10.61 1.54 -12.57
C LEU A 203 -11.28 0.38 -13.30
N GLN A 204 -12.50 0.57 -13.83
CA GLN A 204 -13.21 -0.41 -14.64
C GLN A 204 -12.46 -0.69 -15.96
N GLY A 205 -11.93 0.34 -16.61
CA GLY A 205 -11.11 0.22 -17.80
C GLY A 205 -9.82 -0.54 -17.56
N VAL A 206 -9.12 -0.26 -16.44
CA VAL A 206 -7.92 -1.03 -16.03
C VAL A 206 -8.27 -2.49 -15.78
N ARG A 207 -9.39 -2.77 -15.08
CA ARG A 207 -9.84 -4.16 -14.82
C ARG A 207 -10.08 -4.89 -16.14
N ARG A 208 -10.84 -4.28 -17.06
CA ARG A 208 -11.13 -4.84 -18.38
C ARG A 208 -9.83 -5.17 -19.15
N LEU A 209 -8.89 -4.24 -19.23
CA LEU A 209 -7.62 -4.46 -19.92
C LEU A 209 -6.79 -5.56 -19.25
N CYS A 210 -6.76 -5.62 -17.93
CA CYS A 210 -6.08 -6.70 -17.22
C CYS A 210 -6.70 -8.07 -17.55
N ASP A 211 -8.04 -8.18 -17.62
CA ASP A 211 -8.74 -9.41 -18.00
C ASP A 211 -8.44 -9.80 -19.46
N GLU A 212 -8.49 -8.85 -20.40
CA GLU A 212 -8.25 -9.08 -21.82
C GLU A 212 -6.82 -9.55 -22.11
N HIS A 213 -5.84 -9.01 -21.40
CA HIS A 213 -4.41 -9.29 -21.63
C HIS A 213 -3.81 -10.31 -20.64
N GLY A 214 -4.59 -10.78 -19.66
CA GLY A 214 -4.13 -11.68 -18.60
C GLY A 214 -3.09 -11.03 -17.68
N TRP A 215 -3.16 -9.72 -17.46
CA TRP A 215 -2.35 -9.00 -16.49
C TRP A 215 -2.98 -9.08 -15.10
N LEU A 216 -2.17 -9.01 -14.04
CA LEU A 216 -2.72 -8.84 -12.71
C LEU A 216 -3.09 -7.37 -12.47
N MET A 217 -4.31 -7.11 -12.06
CA MET A 217 -4.69 -5.82 -11.49
C MET A 217 -4.31 -5.81 -10.01
N MET A 218 -3.34 -4.98 -9.64
CA MET A 218 -2.85 -4.85 -8.28
C MET A 218 -3.21 -3.48 -7.72
N LEU A 219 -3.96 -3.44 -6.63
CA LEU A 219 -4.37 -2.20 -5.97
C LEU A 219 -3.61 -2.01 -4.66
N ASP A 220 -2.89 -0.88 -4.58
CA ASP A 220 -2.30 -0.41 -3.34
C ASP A 220 -3.37 0.33 -2.53
N GLU A 221 -3.97 -0.38 -1.59
CA GLU A 221 -4.93 0.17 -0.64
C GLU A 221 -4.32 0.34 0.77
N VAL A 222 -3.01 0.45 0.85
CA VAL A 222 -2.30 0.72 2.11
C VAL A 222 -2.83 1.96 2.81
N GLN A 223 -3.23 3.00 2.07
CA GLN A 223 -3.79 4.22 2.66
C GLN A 223 -5.31 4.34 2.48
N SER A 224 -5.86 3.87 1.38
CA SER A 224 -7.27 4.03 1.02
C SER A 224 -8.19 2.93 1.55
N GLY A 225 -7.63 1.79 1.97
CA GLY A 225 -8.36 0.65 2.49
C GLY A 225 -8.82 0.79 3.95
N MET A 226 -9.28 -0.31 4.51
CA MET A 226 -9.67 -0.47 5.93
C MET A 226 -10.67 0.57 6.42
N GLY A 227 -11.63 0.95 5.57
CA GLY A 227 -12.71 1.88 5.92
C GLY A 227 -12.41 3.35 5.64
N ARG A 228 -11.18 3.73 5.23
CA ARG A 228 -10.77 5.13 5.03
C ARG A 228 -11.68 5.90 4.06
N SER A 229 -12.14 5.27 2.99
CA SER A 229 -12.99 5.89 1.97
C SER A 229 -14.50 5.77 2.23
N GLY A 230 -14.92 5.19 3.37
CA GLY A 230 -16.33 4.93 3.71
C GLY A 230 -16.85 3.57 3.24
N ARG A 231 -16.03 2.79 2.54
CA ARG A 231 -16.23 1.35 2.29
C ARG A 231 -15.04 0.59 2.87
N TRP A 232 -15.16 -0.73 3.01
CA TRP A 232 -14.03 -1.54 3.51
C TRP A 232 -12.77 -1.32 2.67
N PHE A 233 -12.92 -1.27 1.33
CA PHE A 233 -11.85 -1.00 0.39
C PHE A 233 -12.31 0.01 -0.65
N ALA A 234 -11.40 0.88 -1.10
CA ALA A 234 -11.76 1.99 -1.98
C ALA A 234 -12.21 1.51 -3.38
N HIS A 235 -11.66 0.39 -3.88
CA HIS A 235 -12.05 -0.19 -5.16
C HIS A 235 -13.55 -0.56 -5.24
N GLN A 236 -14.18 -0.81 -4.09
CA GLN A 236 -15.61 -1.14 -4.01
C GLN A 236 -16.52 0.01 -4.49
N TRP A 237 -16.02 1.24 -4.55
CA TRP A 237 -16.75 2.36 -5.15
C TRP A 237 -16.86 2.24 -6.67
N ALA A 238 -15.89 1.60 -7.33
CA ALA A 238 -15.91 1.34 -8.77
C ALA A 238 -16.61 0.00 -9.12
N GLY A 239 -17.02 -0.80 -8.12
CA GLY A 239 -17.67 -2.09 -8.34
C GLY A 239 -16.77 -3.15 -8.97
N ILE A 240 -15.46 -3.06 -8.75
CA ILE A 240 -14.47 -4.04 -9.27
C ILE A 240 -13.84 -4.84 -8.14
N THR A 241 -13.17 -5.94 -8.50
CA THR A 241 -12.30 -6.72 -7.60
C THR A 241 -10.92 -6.84 -8.23
N PRO A 242 -9.81 -6.47 -7.55
CA PRO A 242 -8.46 -6.67 -8.06
C PRO A 242 -8.02 -8.12 -7.90
N ASP A 243 -6.93 -8.50 -8.60
CA ASP A 243 -6.27 -9.81 -8.41
C ASP A 243 -5.38 -9.81 -7.17
N VAL A 244 -4.77 -8.68 -6.87
CA VAL A 244 -3.91 -8.46 -5.68
C VAL A 244 -4.28 -7.13 -5.04
N MET A 245 -4.38 -7.12 -3.72
CA MET A 245 -4.61 -5.90 -2.94
C MET A 245 -3.65 -5.85 -1.77
N THR A 246 -2.95 -4.73 -1.60
CA THR A 246 -2.04 -4.52 -0.48
C THR A 246 -2.68 -3.61 0.56
N LEU A 247 -2.49 -3.96 1.84
CA LEU A 247 -3.09 -3.29 2.98
C LEU A 247 -2.04 -3.00 4.05
N ALA A 248 -2.27 -1.99 4.86
CA ALA A 248 -1.57 -1.71 6.13
C ALA A 248 -2.41 -0.75 6.97
N LYS A 249 -1.91 0.40 7.39
CA LYS A 249 -2.50 1.57 8.09
C LYS A 249 -3.84 1.38 8.78
#